data_1203d206f86f2cb0395ec0d780321e75
#
_entry.id   1203d206f86f2cb0395ec0d780321e75
#
_cell.length_a   1.000
_cell.length_b   1.000
_cell.length_c   1.000
_cell.angle_alpha   90.00
_cell.angle_beta   90.00
_cell.angle_gamma   90.00
#
_symmetry.space_group_name_H-M   'P 1'
#
loop_
_entity.id
_entity.type
_entity.pdbx_description
1 polymer ?
#
loop_
_entity_poly.entity_id
_entity_poly.type
_entity_poly.pdbx_seq_one_letter_code
_entity_poly.pdbx_strand_id
1 'polypeptide(L)'
;MAFSRPRLLSILRIYQQALKIPEERPNSHMVNEANSTPSGFRAYPVEQAVAIIRAIAEHRWPMTVEEAFSLRDQFGWTPAPDDGRFFVTPVSNGEEDGHISLDVSDNQFVSGISFRLTSLASPDPTPEIKALIQSARSDYIAGLTSLYGTATPGPSSKVETLSWYLPSRASVGLGVGKRLVSATIESPAMTDLTEAEEKYFAEGGEL
;
A
#
# COMPACT_ATOMS: atom_id res chain seq x y z
N MET A 1 -28.63 3.19 13.61
CA MET A 1 -27.97 4.50 13.40
C MET A 1 -27.66 4.60 11.92
N ALA A 2 -28.21 5.58 11.21
CA ALA A 2 -28.00 5.72 9.77
C ALA A 2 -26.63 6.38 9.52
N PHE A 3 -25.73 5.67 8.83
CA PHE A 3 -24.46 6.23 8.39
C PHE A 3 -24.69 7.28 7.29
N SER A 4 -24.09 8.45 7.47
CA SER A 4 -24.28 9.59 6.56
C SER A 4 -23.59 9.33 5.22
N ARG A 5 -24.33 9.47 4.10
CA ARG A 5 -23.89 9.32 2.69
C ARG A 5 -22.53 9.95 2.28
N PRO A 6 -22.03 11.04 2.91
CA PRO A 6 -20.74 11.63 2.51
C PRO A 6 -19.51 10.79 2.84
N ARG A 7 -19.57 9.83 3.78
CA ARG A 7 -18.40 9.03 4.22
C ARG A 7 -18.00 7.93 3.23
N LEU A 8 -18.98 7.31 2.57
CA LEU A 8 -18.77 6.26 1.56
C LEU A 8 -17.97 6.75 0.33
N LEU A 9 -18.24 7.95 -0.13
CA LEU A 9 -17.55 8.56 -1.29
C LEU A 9 -16.09 8.95 -0.97
N SER A 10 -15.73 9.15 0.29
CA SER A 10 -14.37 9.50 0.69
C SER A 10 -13.41 8.31 0.56
N ILE A 11 -13.85 7.11 0.87
CA ILE A 11 -13.03 5.89 0.83
C ILE A 11 -12.73 5.49 -0.61
N LEU A 12 -13.74 5.53 -1.49
CA LEU A 12 -13.55 5.28 -2.93
C LEU A 12 -12.57 6.31 -3.55
N ARG A 13 -12.59 7.55 -3.08
CA ARG A 13 -11.64 8.60 -3.49
C ARG A 13 -10.21 8.33 -3.01
N ILE A 14 -10.03 7.80 -1.81
CA ILE A 14 -8.70 7.44 -1.26
C ILE A 14 -8.08 6.32 -2.08
N TYR A 15 -8.85 5.27 -2.40
CA TYR A 15 -8.40 4.19 -3.30
C TYR A 15 -8.09 4.70 -4.72
N GLN A 16 -8.91 5.61 -5.26
CA GLN A 16 -8.67 6.20 -6.58
C GLN A 16 -7.50 7.20 -6.58
N GLN A 17 -7.20 7.85 -5.46
CA GLN A 17 -6.07 8.76 -5.33
C GLN A 17 -4.74 8.02 -5.20
N ALA A 18 -4.70 6.91 -4.47
CA ALA A 18 -3.53 6.02 -4.41
C ALA A 18 -3.19 5.40 -5.78
N LEU A 19 -4.16 5.34 -6.70
CA LEU A 19 -4.01 4.84 -8.08
C LEU A 19 -3.79 5.95 -9.12
N LYS A 20 -3.85 7.22 -8.74
CA LYS A 20 -3.53 8.33 -9.68
C LYS A 20 -2.02 8.39 -9.88
N ILE A 21 -1.60 7.93 -11.05
CA ILE A 21 -0.25 8.11 -11.58
C ILE A 21 -0.09 9.62 -11.88
N PRO A 22 0.88 10.33 -11.26
CA PRO A 22 1.18 11.71 -11.63
C PRO A 22 1.70 11.76 -13.07
N GLU A 23 1.24 12.75 -13.85
CA GLU A 23 1.86 13.13 -15.12
C GLU A 23 3.28 13.66 -14.86
N GLU A 24 4.19 13.31 -15.74
CA GLU A 24 5.64 13.50 -15.64
C GLU A 24 6.05 14.95 -15.35
N ARG A 25 6.99 15.12 -14.40
CA ARG A 25 7.90 16.29 -14.33
C ARG A 25 9.35 15.79 -14.37
N PRO A 26 10.26 16.50 -15.06
CA PRO A 26 11.60 16.01 -15.30
C PRO A 26 12.60 16.29 -14.17
N ASN A 27 13.38 15.29 -13.87
CA ASN A 27 14.76 15.20 -13.36
C ASN A 27 15.27 16.06 -12.20
N SER A 28 15.74 15.37 -11.16
CA SER A 28 17.07 15.65 -10.60
C SER A 28 17.68 14.38 -9.94
N HIS A 29 18.96 14.16 -10.19
CA HIS A 29 19.75 12.99 -9.82
C HIS A 29 20.11 12.96 -8.33
N MET A 30 19.98 11.76 -7.70
CA MET A 30 21.07 11.12 -6.95
C MET A 30 20.76 9.65 -6.73
N VAL A 31 21.67 8.79 -7.14
CA VAL A 31 21.52 7.33 -7.24
C VAL A 31 22.08 6.68 -5.98
N ASN A 32 21.32 5.79 -5.38
CA ASN A 32 21.81 4.84 -4.39
C ASN A 32 21.85 3.45 -5.05
N GLU A 33 23.06 2.94 -5.37
CA GLU A 33 23.29 1.84 -6.31
C GLU A 33 22.97 0.43 -5.80
N ALA A 34 22.34 0.25 -4.65
CA ALA A 34 22.32 -1.06 -3.96
C ALA A 34 21.36 -2.12 -4.52
N ASN A 35 20.40 -1.80 -5.41
CA ASN A 35 19.39 -2.78 -5.89
C ASN A 35 18.87 -2.54 -7.32
N SER A 36 19.68 -1.95 -8.20
CA SER A 36 19.26 -1.74 -9.59
C SER A 36 19.61 -2.96 -10.45
N THR A 37 18.59 -3.58 -11.05
CA THR A 37 18.80 -4.50 -12.17
C THR A 37 19.32 -3.71 -13.39
N PRO A 38 19.96 -4.35 -14.39
CA PRO A 38 20.38 -3.69 -15.64
C PRO A 38 19.27 -2.93 -16.36
N SER A 39 18.00 -3.24 -16.05
CA SER A 39 16.80 -2.64 -16.60
C SER A 39 16.32 -1.40 -15.82
N GLY A 40 16.98 -1.00 -14.71
CA GLY A 40 16.53 0.08 -13.82
C GLY A 40 15.29 -0.28 -12.97
N PHE A 41 14.77 -1.49 -13.06
CA PHE A 41 13.70 -1.97 -12.20
C PHE A 41 14.24 -2.23 -10.79
N ARG A 42 13.50 -1.78 -9.78
CA ARG A 42 13.82 -1.96 -8.36
C ARG A 42 12.66 -2.65 -7.65
N ALA A 43 12.98 -3.52 -6.71
CA ALA A 43 12.05 -4.20 -5.84
C ALA A 43 12.67 -4.39 -4.46
N TYR A 44 11.87 -4.35 -3.42
CA TYR A 44 12.35 -4.80 -2.12
C TYR A 44 12.68 -6.30 -2.17
N PRO A 45 13.79 -6.76 -1.56
CA PRO A 45 13.95 -8.18 -1.25
C PRO A 45 12.73 -8.68 -0.47
N VAL A 46 12.29 -9.92 -0.71
CA VAL A 46 11.04 -10.44 -0.11
C VAL A 46 11.08 -10.42 1.40
N GLU A 47 12.21 -10.77 2.00
CA GLU A 47 12.39 -10.76 3.46
C GLU A 47 12.25 -9.35 4.03
N GLN A 48 12.79 -8.35 3.35
CA GLN A 48 12.68 -6.95 3.76
C GLN A 48 11.25 -6.43 3.60
N ALA A 49 10.58 -6.73 2.47
CA ALA A 49 9.19 -6.35 2.24
C ALA A 49 8.27 -6.93 3.32
N VAL A 50 8.42 -8.24 3.61
CA VAL A 50 7.64 -8.93 4.64
C VAL A 50 7.93 -8.37 6.03
N ALA A 51 9.19 -8.07 6.35
CA ALA A 51 9.57 -7.47 7.64
C ALA A 51 8.95 -6.07 7.83
N ILE A 52 8.96 -5.23 6.80
CA ILE A 52 8.33 -3.89 6.82
C ILE A 52 6.81 -4.02 7.03
N ILE A 53 6.15 -4.84 6.21
CA ILE A 53 4.71 -5.07 6.30
C ILE A 53 4.34 -5.58 7.68
N ARG A 54 5.08 -6.57 8.19
CA ARG A 54 4.89 -7.14 9.52
C ARG A 54 5.03 -6.10 10.62
N ALA A 55 6.09 -5.27 10.58
CA ALA A 55 6.34 -4.25 11.60
C ALA A 55 5.19 -3.23 11.69
N ILE A 56 4.53 -2.90 10.56
CA ILE A 56 3.36 -2.03 10.53
C ILE A 56 2.10 -2.76 10.97
N ALA A 57 1.83 -3.95 10.40
CA ALA A 57 0.57 -4.68 10.63
C ALA A 57 0.44 -5.21 12.07
N GLU A 58 1.55 -5.63 12.68
CA GLU A 58 1.61 -6.13 14.07
C GLU A 58 1.90 -5.00 15.08
N HIS A 59 2.02 -3.74 14.63
CA HIS A 59 2.09 -2.61 15.54
C HIS A 59 0.84 -2.53 16.42
N ARG A 60 0.97 -1.89 17.58
CA ARG A 60 -0.19 -1.63 18.44
C ARG A 60 -1.14 -0.64 17.77
N TRP A 61 -2.38 -1.05 17.55
CA TRP A 61 -3.46 -0.19 17.08
C TRP A 61 -4.38 0.25 18.23
N PRO A 62 -4.97 1.47 18.20
CA PRO A 62 -4.76 2.49 17.17
C PRO A 62 -3.34 3.05 17.18
N MET A 63 -2.75 3.23 16.01
CA MET A 63 -1.42 3.83 15.82
C MET A 63 -1.56 5.33 15.72
N THR A 64 -0.74 6.08 16.43
CA THR A 64 -0.67 7.55 16.31
C THR A 64 0.13 7.96 15.07
N VAL A 65 -0.04 9.20 14.62
CA VAL A 65 0.71 9.77 13.50
C VAL A 65 2.22 9.81 13.82
N GLU A 66 2.60 10.12 15.06
CA GLU A 66 3.99 10.14 15.51
C GLU A 66 4.63 8.75 15.46
N GLU A 67 3.88 7.70 15.86
CA GLU A 67 4.34 6.32 15.76
C GLU A 67 4.54 5.91 14.30
N ALA A 68 3.63 6.28 13.40
CA ALA A 68 3.77 6.03 11.97
C ALA A 68 4.96 6.77 11.35
N PHE A 69 5.22 8.03 11.75
CA PHE A 69 6.41 8.76 11.34
C PHE A 69 7.69 8.10 11.84
N SER A 70 7.71 7.61 13.07
CA SER A 70 8.84 6.87 13.62
C SER A 70 9.13 5.60 12.83
N LEU A 71 8.11 4.83 12.43
CA LEU A 71 8.25 3.66 11.57
C LEU A 71 8.77 4.04 10.18
N ARG A 72 8.21 5.08 9.55
CA ARG A 72 8.69 5.61 8.28
C ARG A 72 10.20 5.89 8.32
N ASP A 73 10.64 6.60 9.38
CA ASP A 73 12.04 6.99 9.54
C ASP A 73 12.95 5.79 9.82
N GLN A 74 12.48 4.79 10.60
CA GLN A 74 13.18 3.53 10.84
C GLN A 74 13.40 2.71 9.56
N PHE A 75 12.44 2.76 8.62
CA PHE A 75 12.57 2.10 7.33
C PHE A 75 13.46 2.87 6.34
N GLY A 76 13.95 4.04 6.73
CA GLY A 76 14.78 4.91 5.87
C GLY A 76 13.96 5.55 4.73
N TRP A 77 12.65 5.71 4.90
CA TRP A 77 11.81 6.40 3.95
C TRP A 77 11.93 7.91 4.10
N THR A 78 12.07 8.62 3.00
CA THR A 78 12.27 10.07 3.02
C THR A 78 10.93 10.79 3.02
N PRO A 79 10.60 11.61 4.05
CA PRO A 79 9.35 12.37 4.07
C PRO A 79 9.31 13.41 2.95
N ALA A 80 8.12 13.66 2.41
CA ALA A 80 7.87 14.80 1.52
C ALA A 80 8.08 16.13 2.28
N PRO A 81 8.57 17.18 1.61
CA PRO A 81 8.88 18.45 2.26
C PRO A 81 7.64 19.16 2.86
N ASP A 82 6.50 19.05 2.20
CA ASP A 82 5.30 19.81 2.54
C ASP A 82 4.41 19.08 3.55
N ASP A 83 4.38 17.75 3.47
CA ASP A 83 3.55 16.91 4.34
C ASP A 83 4.25 15.58 4.58
N GLY A 84 4.76 15.38 5.79
CA GLY A 84 5.48 14.17 6.19
C GLY A 84 4.67 12.86 6.10
N ARG A 85 3.37 12.92 5.82
CA ARG A 85 2.54 11.75 5.55
C ARG A 85 2.81 11.13 4.18
N PHE A 86 3.25 11.94 3.22
CA PHE A 86 3.76 11.42 1.95
C PHE A 86 5.26 11.18 2.07
N PHE A 87 5.74 10.16 1.41
CA PHE A 87 7.16 9.79 1.50
C PHE A 87 7.64 9.05 0.25
N VAL A 88 8.96 9.02 0.12
CA VAL A 88 9.68 8.35 -0.96
C VAL A 88 10.34 7.09 -0.41
N THR A 89 10.08 5.93 -1.02
CA THR A 89 10.72 4.68 -0.64
C THR A 89 12.00 4.41 -1.48
N PRO A 90 12.90 3.51 -1.04
CA PRO A 90 14.09 3.14 -1.81
C PRO A 90 13.81 2.54 -3.20
N VAL A 91 12.61 2.00 -3.44
CA VAL A 91 12.24 1.45 -4.75
C VAL A 91 11.69 2.49 -5.71
N SER A 92 11.30 3.66 -5.20
CA SER A 92 10.86 4.80 -6.01
C SER A 92 12.00 5.40 -6.84
N ASN A 93 11.69 6.07 -7.93
CA ASN A 93 12.62 6.86 -8.72
C ASN A 93 12.78 8.31 -8.19
N GLY A 94 12.49 8.53 -6.90
CA GLY A 94 12.48 9.84 -6.26
C GLY A 94 11.10 10.49 -6.23
N GLU A 95 10.07 9.78 -6.69
CA GLU A 95 8.66 10.18 -6.58
C GLU A 95 8.09 9.78 -5.21
N GLU A 96 7.14 10.52 -4.73
CA GLU A 96 6.34 10.12 -3.58
C GLU A 96 5.54 8.86 -3.94
N ASP A 97 5.86 7.75 -3.30
CA ASP A 97 5.31 6.44 -3.58
C ASP A 97 4.74 5.75 -2.33
N GLY A 98 4.74 6.47 -1.22
CA GLY A 98 4.14 6.04 0.03
C GLY A 98 3.29 7.13 0.69
N HIS A 99 2.30 6.70 1.46
CA HIS A 99 1.34 7.59 2.10
C HIS A 99 0.83 7.00 3.43
N ILE A 100 0.72 7.87 4.46
CA ILE A 100 0.07 7.60 5.75
C ILE A 100 -1.30 8.26 5.72
N SER A 101 -2.35 7.46 5.76
CA SER A 101 -3.75 7.92 5.81
C SER A 101 -4.18 8.16 7.24
N LEU A 102 -4.91 9.26 7.48
CA LEU A 102 -5.44 9.59 8.81
C LEU A 102 -6.84 9.02 9.00
N ASP A 103 -7.18 8.73 10.25
CA ASP A 103 -8.55 8.41 10.61
C ASP A 103 -9.43 9.66 10.43
N VAL A 104 -10.59 9.48 9.78
CA VAL A 104 -11.49 10.60 9.47
C VAL A 104 -12.28 11.10 10.69
N SER A 105 -12.32 10.32 11.76
CA SER A 105 -13.00 10.67 13.00
C SER A 105 -12.06 11.32 14.03
N ASP A 106 -10.77 10.93 13.99
CA ASP A 106 -9.72 11.52 14.82
C ASP A 106 -8.39 11.50 14.07
N ASN A 107 -7.97 12.65 13.57
CA ASN A 107 -6.76 12.82 12.78
C ASN A 107 -5.44 12.66 13.56
N GLN A 108 -5.48 12.36 14.84
CA GLN A 108 -4.31 11.96 15.63
C GLN A 108 -3.94 10.49 15.38
N PHE A 109 -4.86 9.69 14.80
CA PHE A 109 -4.64 8.29 14.52
C PHE A 109 -4.55 8.01 13.02
N VAL A 110 -3.90 6.90 12.72
CA VAL A 110 -3.67 6.41 11.37
C VAL A 110 -4.75 5.42 10.98
N SER A 111 -5.37 5.63 9.81
CA SER A 111 -6.30 4.66 9.21
C SER A 111 -5.59 3.60 8.36
N GLY A 112 -4.40 3.93 7.82
CA GLY A 112 -3.61 2.98 7.05
C GLY A 112 -2.31 3.57 6.53
N ILE A 113 -1.43 2.68 6.04
CA ILE A 113 -0.15 3.04 5.40
C ILE A 113 -0.06 2.27 4.08
N SER A 114 0.16 3.00 2.98
CA SER A 114 0.33 2.42 1.64
C SER A 114 1.69 2.79 1.07
N PHE A 115 2.35 1.84 0.39
CA PHE A 115 3.63 2.09 -0.27
C PHE A 115 3.89 1.08 -1.39
N ARG A 116 4.78 1.45 -2.32
CA ARG A 116 5.18 0.55 -3.39
C ARG A 116 6.23 -0.46 -2.90
N LEU A 117 6.07 -1.70 -3.34
CA LEU A 117 7.05 -2.77 -3.14
C LEU A 117 8.02 -2.90 -4.32
N THR A 118 7.62 -2.35 -5.47
CA THR A 118 8.46 -2.27 -6.67
C THR A 118 8.42 -0.88 -7.27
N SER A 119 9.43 -0.53 -8.04
CA SER A 119 9.40 0.68 -8.86
C SER A 119 8.23 0.64 -9.85
N LEU A 120 7.75 1.82 -10.26
CA LEU A 120 6.75 1.94 -11.30
C LEU A 120 7.40 1.71 -12.67
N ALA A 121 6.98 0.67 -13.37
CA ALA A 121 7.43 0.41 -14.72
C ALA A 121 6.80 1.40 -15.73
N SER A 122 7.42 1.54 -16.91
CA SER A 122 6.87 2.32 -18.02
C SER A 122 5.45 1.87 -18.40
N PRO A 123 4.66 2.69 -19.09
CA PRO A 123 3.31 2.32 -19.53
C PRO A 123 3.25 1.04 -20.36
N ASP A 124 4.29 0.78 -21.13
CA ASP A 124 4.47 -0.47 -21.90
C ASP A 124 5.79 -1.15 -21.46
N PRO A 125 5.76 -1.97 -20.39
CA PRO A 125 6.95 -2.64 -19.91
C PRO A 125 7.41 -3.73 -20.86
N THR A 126 8.74 -3.89 -20.99
CA THR A 126 9.30 -4.99 -21.78
C THR A 126 8.94 -6.36 -21.18
N PRO A 127 9.05 -7.47 -21.96
CA PRO A 127 8.81 -8.80 -21.44
C PRO A 127 9.65 -9.13 -20.18
N GLU A 128 10.90 -8.66 -20.13
CA GLU A 128 11.79 -8.85 -18.99
C GLU A 128 11.27 -8.13 -17.74
N ILE A 129 10.82 -6.89 -17.87
CA ILE A 129 10.24 -6.13 -16.75
C ILE A 129 8.93 -6.78 -16.27
N LYS A 130 8.08 -7.23 -17.20
CA LYS A 130 6.86 -7.98 -16.87
C LYS A 130 7.18 -9.24 -16.06
N ALA A 131 8.22 -9.98 -16.46
CA ALA A 131 8.68 -11.18 -15.75
C ALA A 131 9.18 -10.84 -14.33
N LEU A 132 9.96 -9.75 -14.16
CA LEU A 132 10.42 -9.29 -12.85
C LEU A 132 9.27 -8.89 -11.93
N ILE A 133 8.27 -8.18 -12.43
CA ILE A 133 7.06 -7.82 -11.66
C ILE A 133 6.32 -9.08 -11.22
N GLN A 134 6.15 -10.07 -12.11
CA GLN A 134 5.48 -11.33 -11.78
C GLN A 134 6.26 -12.17 -10.77
N SER A 135 7.58 -12.21 -10.88
CA SER A 135 8.43 -12.89 -9.89
C SER A 135 8.28 -12.23 -8.53
N ALA A 136 8.49 -10.91 -8.43
CA ALA A 136 8.34 -10.16 -7.19
C ALA A 136 6.94 -10.36 -6.55
N ARG A 137 5.88 -10.32 -7.39
CA ARG A 137 4.52 -10.64 -6.95
C ARG A 137 4.45 -12.00 -6.29
N SER A 138 4.94 -13.05 -6.98
CA SER A 138 4.85 -14.43 -6.48
C SER A 138 5.61 -14.59 -5.16
N ASP A 139 6.78 -13.97 -5.05
CA ASP A 139 7.62 -14.03 -3.86
C ASP A 139 6.95 -13.32 -2.67
N TYR A 140 6.35 -12.12 -2.87
CA TYR A 140 5.61 -11.42 -1.81
C TYR A 140 4.36 -12.19 -1.36
N ILE A 141 3.60 -12.75 -2.30
CA ILE A 141 2.44 -13.59 -1.97
C ILE A 141 2.88 -14.80 -1.14
N ALA A 142 3.93 -15.50 -1.54
CA ALA A 142 4.45 -16.65 -0.82
C ALA A 142 4.92 -16.26 0.59
N GLY A 143 5.67 -15.17 0.73
CA GLY A 143 6.15 -14.66 2.01
C GLY A 143 5.01 -14.27 2.96
N LEU A 144 4.03 -13.51 2.48
CA LEU A 144 2.87 -13.11 3.29
C LEU A 144 1.96 -14.29 3.63
N THR A 145 1.77 -15.23 2.68
CA THR A 145 0.99 -16.45 2.93
C THR A 145 1.66 -17.36 3.97
N SER A 146 2.98 -17.45 3.94
CA SER A 146 3.72 -18.18 4.98
C SER A 146 3.56 -17.56 6.36
N LEU A 147 3.39 -16.24 6.44
CA LEU A 147 3.28 -15.51 7.71
C LEU A 147 1.83 -15.46 8.22
N TYR A 148 0.87 -15.17 7.33
CA TYR A 148 -0.52 -14.85 7.72
C TYR A 148 -1.55 -15.88 7.23
N GLY A 149 -1.13 -16.93 6.52
CA GLY A 149 -2.04 -17.92 5.96
C GLY A 149 -2.59 -17.53 4.59
N THR A 150 -3.71 -18.13 4.20
CA THR A 150 -4.30 -17.95 2.87
C THR A 150 -4.90 -16.55 2.70
N ALA A 151 -4.54 -15.88 1.61
CA ALA A 151 -5.11 -14.59 1.24
C ALA A 151 -6.57 -14.72 0.76
N THR A 152 -7.36 -13.70 1.02
CA THR A 152 -8.69 -13.52 0.45
C THR A 152 -8.56 -12.63 -0.80
N PRO A 153 -9.07 -13.06 -1.98
CA PRO A 153 -9.11 -12.19 -3.15
C PRO A 153 -10.06 -11.00 -2.90
N GLY A 154 -9.60 -9.80 -3.24
CA GLY A 154 -10.45 -8.62 -3.25
C GLY A 154 -11.47 -8.62 -4.40
N PRO A 155 -12.42 -7.68 -4.40
CA PRO A 155 -13.40 -7.56 -5.46
C PRO A 155 -12.70 -7.35 -6.81
N SER A 156 -13.26 -7.99 -7.85
CA SER A 156 -12.69 -7.91 -9.21
C SER A 156 -12.64 -6.47 -9.70
N SER A 157 -11.44 -5.95 -9.89
CA SER A 157 -11.19 -4.60 -10.37
C SER A 157 -10.06 -4.63 -11.42
N LYS A 158 -9.67 -3.45 -11.94
CA LYS A 158 -8.51 -3.32 -12.85
C LYS A 158 -7.17 -3.69 -12.18
N VAL A 159 -7.13 -3.71 -10.85
CA VAL A 159 -5.99 -4.11 -10.03
C VAL A 159 -6.42 -5.31 -9.19
N GLU A 160 -5.72 -6.42 -9.34
CA GLU A 160 -5.93 -7.58 -8.48
C GLU A 160 -5.45 -7.25 -7.08
N THR A 161 -6.30 -7.46 -6.08
CA THR A 161 -5.95 -7.26 -4.67
C THR A 161 -6.06 -8.58 -3.93
N LEU A 162 -5.07 -8.86 -3.10
CA LEU A 162 -5.06 -9.99 -2.16
C LEU A 162 -4.98 -9.42 -0.75
N SER A 163 -5.83 -9.89 0.16
CA SER A 163 -5.90 -9.38 1.52
C SER A 163 -5.70 -10.48 2.56
N TRP A 164 -4.96 -10.16 3.61
CA TRP A 164 -4.78 -10.99 4.81
C TRP A 164 -5.33 -10.23 6.00
N TYR A 165 -6.20 -10.88 6.75
CA TYR A 165 -6.82 -10.33 7.95
C TYR A 165 -6.13 -10.90 9.18
N LEU A 166 -5.62 -10.02 10.05
CA LEU A 166 -4.90 -10.41 11.25
C LEU A 166 -5.86 -10.61 12.44
N PRO A 167 -5.48 -11.37 13.47
CA PRO A 167 -6.26 -11.48 14.71
C PRO A 167 -6.51 -10.13 15.40
N SER A 168 -5.62 -9.16 15.22
CA SER A 168 -5.77 -7.77 15.68
C SER A 168 -6.85 -6.98 14.95
N ARG A 169 -7.44 -7.54 13.90
CA ARG A 169 -8.34 -6.87 12.94
C ARG A 169 -7.64 -5.89 12.00
N ALA A 170 -6.33 -5.68 12.12
CA ALA A 170 -5.60 -5.02 11.05
C ALA A 170 -5.62 -5.89 9.78
N SER A 171 -5.57 -5.27 8.60
CA SER A 171 -5.46 -5.99 7.34
C SER A 171 -4.22 -5.61 6.56
N VAL A 172 -3.73 -6.54 5.75
CA VAL A 172 -2.63 -6.37 4.80
C VAL A 172 -3.19 -6.62 3.42
N GLY A 173 -3.18 -5.60 2.57
CA GLY A 173 -3.55 -5.68 1.16
C GLY A 173 -2.32 -5.67 0.25
N LEU A 174 -2.26 -6.58 -0.72
CA LEU A 174 -1.28 -6.57 -1.79
C LEU A 174 -1.98 -6.20 -3.10
N GLY A 175 -1.73 -5.00 -3.59
CA GLY A 175 -2.21 -4.53 -4.88
C GLY A 175 -1.26 -4.94 -6.01
N VAL A 176 -1.78 -5.68 -6.99
CA VAL A 176 -1.00 -6.18 -8.11
C VAL A 176 -1.49 -5.56 -9.41
N GLY A 177 -0.72 -4.62 -9.91
CA GLY A 177 -0.93 -3.99 -11.22
C GLY A 177 -0.01 -4.58 -12.29
N LYS A 178 -0.27 -4.18 -13.55
CA LYS A 178 0.60 -4.55 -14.69
C LYS A 178 1.99 -3.93 -14.61
N ARG A 179 2.17 -2.87 -13.82
CA ARG A 179 3.35 -2.01 -13.80
C ARG A 179 4.06 -1.94 -12.46
N LEU A 180 3.43 -2.39 -11.38
CA LEU A 180 3.96 -2.34 -10.02
C LEU A 180 3.25 -3.34 -9.10
N VAL A 181 3.87 -3.58 -7.94
CA VAL A 181 3.26 -4.21 -6.78
C VAL A 181 3.31 -3.20 -5.63
N SER A 182 2.21 -3.09 -4.89
CA SER A 182 2.09 -2.21 -3.71
C SER A 182 1.53 -2.96 -2.51
N ALA A 183 1.83 -2.47 -1.32
CA ALA A 183 1.21 -2.93 -0.08
C ALA A 183 0.37 -1.80 0.52
N THR A 184 -0.74 -2.19 1.16
CA THR A 184 -1.56 -1.32 2.00
C THR A 184 -1.83 -2.05 3.30
N ILE A 185 -1.54 -1.42 4.42
CA ILE A 185 -1.89 -1.93 5.73
C ILE A 185 -2.96 -1.02 6.31
N GLU A 186 -4.09 -1.60 6.70
CA GLU A 186 -5.22 -0.86 7.24
C GLU A 186 -5.39 -1.12 8.73
N SER A 187 -5.86 -0.09 9.43
CA SER A 187 -6.22 -0.17 10.84
C SER A 187 -7.40 -1.13 11.05
N PRO A 188 -7.59 -1.66 12.27
CA PRO A 188 -8.78 -2.44 12.61
C PRO A 188 -10.09 -1.71 12.31
N ALA A 189 -10.14 -0.40 12.54
CA ALA A 189 -11.32 0.42 12.26
C ALA A 189 -11.64 0.49 10.76
N MET A 190 -10.61 0.56 9.90
CA MET A 190 -10.79 0.54 8.45
C MET A 190 -11.22 -0.84 7.96
N THR A 191 -10.67 -1.91 8.52
CA THR A 191 -11.09 -3.29 8.19
C THR A 191 -12.56 -3.51 8.56
N ASP A 192 -12.98 -3.08 9.76
CA ASP A 192 -14.39 -3.17 10.19
C ASP A 192 -15.31 -2.37 9.27
N LEU A 193 -14.88 -1.20 8.79
CA LEU A 193 -15.64 -0.38 7.85
C LEU A 193 -15.76 -1.05 6.48
N THR A 194 -14.66 -1.58 5.94
CA THR A 194 -14.64 -2.31 4.66
C THR A 194 -15.57 -3.51 4.69
N GLU A 195 -15.52 -4.32 5.75
CA GLU A 195 -16.42 -5.47 5.91
C GLU A 195 -17.89 -5.04 6.02
N ALA A 196 -18.18 -3.95 6.73
CA ALA A 196 -19.53 -3.42 6.84
C ALA A 196 -20.07 -2.92 5.48
N GLU A 197 -19.21 -2.32 4.65
CA GLU A 197 -19.56 -1.91 3.29
C GLU A 197 -19.81 -3.11 2.38
N GLU A 198 -18.91 -4.09 2.39
CA GLU A 198 -19.08 -5.32 1.59
C GLU A 198 -20.38 -6.03 1.93
N LYS A 199 -20.70 -6.14 3.22
CA LYS A 199 -21.98 -6.70 3.68
C LYS A 199 -23.18 -5.89 3.20
N TYR A 200 -23.11 -4.55 3.29
CA TYR A 200 -24.18 -3.67 2.83
C TYR A 200 -24.48 -3.88 1.34
N PHE A 201 -23.45 -3.96 0.49
CA PHE A 201 -23.62 -4.21 -0.94
C PHE A 201 -24.07 -5.64 -1.25
N ALA A 202 -23.60 -6.64 -0.52
CA ALA A 202 -24.06 -8.02 -0.67
C ALA A 202 -25.55 -8.20 -0.31
N GLU A 203 -26.08 -7.37 0.58
CA GLU A 203 -27.50 -7.33 0.97
C GLU A 203 -28.37 -6.46 0.02
N GLY A 204 -27.80 -5.98 -1.11
CA GLY A 204 -28.52 -5.20 -2.13
C GLY A 204 -28.57 -3.71 -1.85
N GLY A 205 -27.70 -3.18 -1.00
CA GLY A 205 -27.54 -1.75 -0.79
C GLY A 205 -27.01 -1.05 -2.05
N GLU A 206 -27.53 0.14 -2.34
CA GLU A 206 -27.11 1.01 -3.44
C GLU A 206 -26.40 2.26 -2.89
N LEU A 207 -25.50 2.87 -3.68
CA LEU A 207 -24.82 4.13 -3.37
C LEU A 207 -25.72 5.34 -3.49
#